data_f89c899a7f2e068a6588400d22e718ac
#
_entry.id   f89c899a7f2e068a6588400d22e718ac
#
_cell.length_a   1.000
_cell.length_b   1.000
_cell.length_c   1.000
_cell.angle_alpha   90.00
_cell.angle_beta   90.00
_cell.angle_gamma   90.00
#
_symmetry.space_group_name_H-M   'P 1'
#
loop_
_entity.id
_entity.type
_entity.pdbx_description
1 polymer ?
#
loop_
_entity_poly.entity_id
_entity_poly.type
_entity_poly.pdbx_seq_one_letter_code
_entity_poly.pdbx_strand_id
1 'polypeptide(L)'
;IVYRSSVDVPVALDSLGRPLGVLRLSLTALCNLSCPYCCPDSHEPPGLLTIAQRVRLVEAFVALGGHTLRLTGGEPLLYPDLEALIRALQPLRHSGSSSALQDIALTTNGVLLTKQRALQLRDAGLDRITLSLDGTTASAVSRMAGLKGGDAAGQMVLNKVFSAIEHARAAGFDPHQGQIKLNSVMTKSGNADQLIGLAALARERGLELRLIEFMDVGNRNGWNPETVLTADEIVKTIDQHWPLEALQRQPHETTL
;
A
#
# COMPACT_ATOMS: atom_id res chain seq x y z
N ILE A 1 5.72 32.40 33.38
CA ILE A 1 6.04 30.98 33.60
C ILE A 1 4.82 30.20 33.12
N VAL A 2 4.88 29.68 31.89
CA VAL A 2 3.82 28.81 31.36
C VAL A 2 4.29 27.38 31.60
N TYR A 3 3.70 26.75 32.62
CA TYR A 3 3.80 25.30 32.83
C TYR A 3 3.02 24.62 31.71
N ARG A 4 3.71 24.11 30.71
CA ARG A 4 3.18 23.05 29.86
C ARG A 4 3.43 21.74 30.58
N SER A 5 2.42 21.24 31.30
CA SER A 5 2.40 19.85 31.70
C SER A 5 2.35 19.02 30.45
N SER A 6 3.43 18.29 30.17
CA SER A 6 3.39 17.15 29.23
C SER A 6 2.48 16.11 29.88
N VAL A 7 1.21 16.13 29.52
CA VAL A 7 0.33 15.01 29.84
C VAL A 7 0.80 13.91 28.89
N ASP A 8 1.54 12.93 29.42
CA ASP A 8 1.77 11.68 28.72
C ASP A 8 0.40 11.04 28.46
N VAL A 9 -0.12 11.21 27.27
CA VAL A 9 -1.33 10.53 26.86
C VAL A 9 -0.96 9.05 26.75
N PRO A 10 -1.57 8.16 27.54
CA PRO A 10 -1.24 6.76 27.47
C PRO A 10 -1.54 6.24 26.07
N VAL A 11 -0.58 5.49 25.50
CA VAL A 11 -0.76 4.84 24.20
C VAL A 11 -2.00 3.96 24.25
N ALA A 12 -2.93 4.18 23.33
CA ALA A 12 -4.15 3.37 23.25
C ALA A 12 -3.78 1.92 22.87
N LEU A 13 -4.16 0.97 23.72
CA LEU A 13 -3.93 -0.45 23.49
C LEU A 13 -5.27 -1.14 23.24
N ASP A 14 -5.26 -2.15 22.37
CA ASP A 14 -6.41 -3.06 22.19
C ASP A 14 -6.47 -4.09 23.34
N SER A 15 -7.50 -4.97 23.30
CA SER A 15 -7.69 -6.03 24.30
C SER A 15 -6.56 -7.06 24.37
N LEU A 16 -5.66 -7.08 23.37
CA LEU A 16 -4.49 -7.96 23.30
C LEU A 16 -3.20 -7.21 23.65
N GLY A 17 -3.30 -5.96 24.15
CA GLY A 17 -2.14 -5.14 24.50
C GLY A 17 -1.37 -4.57 23.31
N ARG A 18 -1.95 -4.55 22.12
CA ARG A 18 -1.29 -4.04 20.91
C ARG A 18 -1.56 -2.54 20.76
N PRO A 19 -0.52 -1.73 20.46
CA PRO A 19 -0.69 -0.29 20.26
C PRO A 19 -1.38 0.03 18.94
N LEU A 20 -2.05 1.18 18.90
CA LEU A 20 -2.59 1.77 17.68
C LEU A 20 -1.42 2.28 16.81
N GLY A 21 -0.95 1.46 15.84
CA GLY A 21 0.27 1.77 15.08
C GLY A 21 0.02 2.39 13.70
N VAL A 22 -1.00 1.92 12.98
CA VAL A 22 -1.21 2.24 11.55
C VAL A 22 -2.65 2.67 11.28
N LEU A 23 -2.82 3.83 10.63
CA LEU A 23 -4.08 4.27 10.05
C LEU A 23 -4.06 4.08 8.53
N ARG A 24 -5.09 3.44 7.98
CA ARG A 24 -5.36 3.43 6.54
C ARG A 24 -6.44 4.45 6.22
N LEU A 25 -6.10 5.43 5.39
CA LEU A 25 -7.01 6.50 4.99
C LEU A 25 -7.33 6.35 3.50
N SER A 26 -8.58 5.97 3.22
CA SER A 26 -9.11 5.95 1.85
C SER A 26 -9.44 7.37 1.39
N LEU A 27 -8.86 7.80 0.27
CA LEU A 27 -9.00 9.15 -0.26
C LEU A 27 -10.14 9.29 -1.28
N THR A 28 -10.42 8.22 -2.01
CA THR A 28 -11.42 8.14 -3.08
C THR A 28 -11.91 6.69 -3.21
N ALA A 29 -13.14 6.50 -3.63
CA ALA A 29 -13.66 5.19 -4.00
C ALA A 29 -13.35 4.83 -5.46
N LEU A 30 -13.01 5.83 -6.29
CA LEU A 30 -12.75 5.63 -7.71
C LEU A 30 -11.43 4.91 -7.96
N CYS A 31 -11.43 4.04 -8.97
CA CYS A 31 -10.24 3.37 -9.46
C CYS A 31 -10.24 3.35 -10.99
N ASN A 32 -9.05 3.42 -11.58
CA ASN A 32 -8.84 3.27 -13.03
C ASN A 32 -8.64 1.81 -13.47
N LEU A 33 -8.71 0.85 -12.53
CA LEU A 33 -8.71 -0.60 -12.76
C LEU A 33 -9.98 -1.22 -12.18
N SER A 34 -10.29 -2.47 -12.58
CA SER A 34 -11.49 -3.19 -12.16
C SER A 34 -11.14 -4.60 -11.66
N CYS A 35 -10.13 -4.68 -10.78
CA CYS A 35 -9.62 -5.95 -10.27
C CYS A 35 -10.74 -6.80 -9.66
N PRO A 36 -10.95 -8.05 -10.12
CA PRO A 36 -12.09 -8.88 -9.72
C PRO A 36 -12.07 -9.24 -8.22
N TYR A 37 -10.90 -9.28 -7.62
CA TYR A 37 -10.74 -9.55 -6.18
C TYR A 37 -11.00 -8.31 -5.30
N CYS A 38 -10.99 -7.09 -5.86
CA CYS A 38 -11.17 -5.83 -5.13
C CYS A 38 -12.56 -5.22 -5.34
N CYS A 39 -13.13 -5.33 -6.54
CA CYS A 39 -14.43 -4.80 -6.96
C CYS A 39 -14.63 -3.33 -6.53
N PRO A 40 -13.82 -2.38 -7.03
CA PRO A 40 -13.92 -0.98 -6.65
C PRO A 40 -15.31 -0.40 -6.97
N ASP A 41 -15.73 0.58 -6.21
CA ASP A 41 -16.95 1.31 -6.48
C ASP A 41 -16.80 2.19 -7.73
N SER A 42 -17.91 2.35 -8.47
CA SER A 42 -17.94 3.17 -9.68
C SER A 42 -18.24 4.65 -9.42
N HIS A 43 -18.58 4.98 -8.16
CA HIS A 43 -19.00 6.32 -7.77
C HIS A 43 -18.37 6.71 -6.45
N GLU A 44 -18.07 8.00 -6.31
CA GLU A 44 -17.68 8.55 -5.01
C GLU A 44 -18.90 8.57 -4.06
N PRO A 45 -18.75 8.11 -2.82
CA PRO A 45 -19.79 8.30 -1.83
C PRO A 45 -19.96 9.80 -1.52
N PRO A 46 -21.18 10.25 -1.20
CA PRO A 46 -21.41 11.62 -0.77
C PRO A 46 -20.69 11.91 0.55
N GLY A 47 -20.24 13.13 0.75
CA GLY A 47 -19.70 13.59 2.03
C GLY A 47 -18.25 13.16 2.31
N LEU A 48 -17.42 13.03 1.28
CA LEU A 48 -15.98 12.83 1.48
C LEU A 48 -15.39 13.90 2.40
N LEU A 49 -14.49 13.47 3.28
CA LEU A 49 -13.80 14.38 4.20
C LEU A 49 -12.96 15.40 3.42
N THR A 50 -13.04 16.66 3.83
CA THR A 50 -12.14 17.72 3.37
C THR A 50 -10.70 17.48 3.87
N ILE A 51 -9.71 18.17 3.29
CA ILE A 51 -8.31 18.11 3.78
C ILE A 51 -8.25 18.45 5.27
N ALA A 52 -8.93 19.50 5.72
CA ALA A 52 -8.92 19.91 7.12
C ALA A 52 -9.50 18.84 8.06
N GLN A 53 -10.55 18.14 7.65
CA GLN A 53 -11.12 17.05 8.43
C GLN A 53 -10.20 15.81 8.46
N ARG A 54 -9.53 15.50 7.34
CA ARG A 54 -8.53 14.42 7.27
C ARG A 54 -7.33 14.71 8.14
N VAL A 55 -6.84 15.96 8.16
CA VAL A 55 -5.74 16.38 9.04
C VAL A 55 -6.15 16.21 10.51
N ARG A 56 -7.35 16.67 10.90
CA ARG A 56 -7.87 16.48 12.27
C ARG A 56 -7.99 15.01 12.66
N LEU A 57 -8.41 14.15 11.73
CA LEU A 57 -8.48 12.70 11.97
C LEU A 57 -7.09 12.12 12.24
N VAL A 58 -6.09 12.50 11.42
CA VAL A 58 -4.70 12.03 11.61
C VAL A 58 -4.08 12.63 12.88
N GLU A 59 -4.40 13.87 13.22
CA GLU A 59 -3.98 14.51 14.46
C GLU A 59 -4.50 13.74 15.69
N ALA A 60 -5.79 13.38 15.71
CA ALA A 60 -6.37 12.55 16.75
C ALA A 60 -5.72 11.14 16.81
N PHE A 61 -5.44 10.53 15.66
CA PHE A 61 -4.75 9.25 15.57
C PHE A 61 -3.34 9.32 16.16
N VAL A 62 -2.57 10.37 15.85
CA VAL A 62 -1.23 10.60 16.41
C VAL A 62 -1.31 10.84 17.92
N ALA A 63 -2.29 11.61 18.39
CA ALA A 63 -2.50 11.85 19.82
C ALA A 63 -2.79 10.56 20.61
N LEU A 64 -3.35 9.52 19.97
CA LEU A 64 -3.59 8.20 20.54
C LEU A 64 -2.37 7.25 20.45
N GLY A 65 -1.22 7.73 19.97
CA GLY A 65 0.01 6.95 19.83
C GLY A 65 0.23 6.32 18.45
N GLY A 66 -0.63 6.62 17.48
CA GLY A 66 -0.43 6.18 16.09
C GLY A 66 0.72 6.92 15.41
N HIS A 67 1.46 6.22 14.55
CA HIS A 67 2.69 6.76 13.96
C HIS A 67 2.82 6.56 12.45
N THR A 68 2.03 5.66 11.85
CA THR A 68 2.10 5.36 10.40
C THR A 68 0.76 5.65 9.73
N LEU A 69 0.79 6.47 8.69
CA LEU A 69 -0.36 6.74 7.83
C LEU A 69 -0.17 6.06 6.48
N ARG A 70 -1.16 5.27 6.06
CA ARG A 70 -1.23 4.70 4.71
C ARG A 70 -2.35 5.35 3.91
N LEU A 71 -1.96 6.13 2.90
CA LEU A 71 -2.87 6.73 1.94
C LEU A 71 -3.24 5.68 0.89
N THR A 72 -4.54 5.47 0.72
CA THR A 72 -5.11 4.46 -0.17
C THR A 72 -6.45 4.96 -0.73
N GLY A 73 -7.27 4.06 -1.24
CA GLY A 73 -8.59 4.38 -1.77
C GLY A 73 -9.02 3.30 -2.74
N GLY A 74 -9.76 3.65 -3.77
CA GLY A 74 -9.72 2.92 -5.03
C GLY A 74 -8.31 3.08 -5.61
N GLU A 75 -8.05 4.20 -6.32
CA GLU A 75 -6.68 4.58 -6.71
C GLU A 75 -6.37 5.99 -6.19
N PRO A 76 -5.48 6.14 -5.20
CA PRO A 76 -5.21 7.42 -4.56
C PRO A 76 -4.59 8.47 -5.49
N LEU A 77 -3.95 8.09 -6.59
CA LEU A 77 -3.45 9.02 -7.59
C LEU A 77 -4.56 9.70 -8.42
N LEU A 78 -5.81 9.22 -8.30
CA LEU A 78 -6.99 9.93 -8.83
C LEU A 78 -7.44 11.06 -7.92
N TYR A 79 -7.03 11.07 -6.65
CA TYR A 79 -7.38 12.16 -5.74
C TYR A 79 -6.57 13.42 -6.10
N PRO A 80 -7.23 14.54 -6.50
CA PRO A 80 -6.53 15.70 -7.07
C PRO A 80 -5.67 16.43 -6.04
N ASP A 81 -6.06 16.42 -4.77
CA ASP A 81 -5.41 17.17 -3.70
C ASP A 81 -4.43 16.31 -2.87
N LEU A 82 -3.88 15.22 -3.44
CA LEU A 82 -3.02 14.28 -2.72
C LEU A 82 -1.78 14.97 -2.14
N GLU A 83 -1.06 15.74 -2.94
CA GLU A 83 0.14 16.45 -2.52
C GLU A 83 -0.18 17.54 -1.49
N ALA A 84 -1.31 18.23 -1.65
CA ALA A 84 -1.76 19.24 -0.70
C ALA A 84 -2.06 18.62 0.68
N LEU A 85 -2.71 17.45 0.69
CA LEU A 85 -2.96 16.70 1.91
C LEU A 85 -1.64 16.28 2.58
N ILE A 86 -0.69 15.71 1.84
CA ILE A 86 0.61 15.28 2.39
C ILE A 86 1.36 16.48 2.99
N ARG A 87 1.37 17.64 2.32
CA ARG A 87 1.97 18.87 2.87
C ARG A 87 1.26 19.34 4.14
N ALA A 88 -0.06 19.29 4.19
CA ALA A 88 -0.84 19.67 5.36
C ALA A 88 -0.59 18.78 6.59
N LEU A 89 -0.10 17.56 6.39
CA LEU A 89 0.24 16.61 7.45
C LEU A 89 1.66 16.81 8.01
N GLN A 90 2.55 17.58 7.34
CA GLN A 90 3.95 17.73 7.77
C GLN A 90 4.11 18.33 9.18
N PRO A 91 3.27 19.26 9.67
CA PRO A 91 3.36 19.76 11.03
C PRO A 91 3.21 18.67 12.10
N LEU A 92 2.50 17.57 11.82
CA LEU A 92 2.29 16.45 12.74
C LEU A 92 3.55 15.60 12.97
N ARG A 93 4.60 15.76 12.15
CA ARG A 93 5.90 15.10 12.32
C ARG A 93 6.78 15.73 13.39
N HIS A 94 6.52 16.99 13.72
CA HIS A 94 7.39 17.81 14.58
C HIS A 94 6.70 18.22 15.88
N SER A 95 5.64 17.53 16.28
CA SER A 95 4.77 17.94 17.38
C SER A 95 5.41 17.95 18.77
N GLY A 96 6.72 17.70 18.92
CA GLY A 96 7.44 17.83 20.19
C GLY A 96 6.92 16.96 21.35
N SER A 97 5.91 16.14 21.07
CA SER A 97 5.37 15.14 21.97
C SER A 97 6.03 13.78 21.69
N SER A 98 5.91 12.85 22.64
CA SER A 98 6.31 11.46 22.47
C SER A 98 5.59 10.76 21.30
N SER A 99 4.53 11.37 20.78
CA SER A 99 3.73 10.91 19.65
C SER A 99 3.92 11.83 18.44
N ALA A 100 4.48 11.31 17.35
CA ALA A 100 4.64 12.04 16.10
C ALA A 100 4.33 11.12 14.92
N LEU A 101 3.82 11.69 13.82
CA LEU A 101 3.65 10.98 12.57
C LEU A 101 5.04 10.68 11.98
N GLN A 102 5.42 9.41 11.94
CA GLN A 102 6.76 8.99 11.54
C GLN A 102 6.82 8.62 10.05
N ASP A 103 5.74 8.04 9.51
CA ASP A 103 5.72 7.46 8.18
C ASP A 103 4.40 7.76 7.45
N ILE A 104 4.51 8.32 6.25
CA ILE A 104 3.39 8.51 5.31
C ILE A 104 3.66 7.65 4.09
N ALA A 105 2.87 6.59 3.90
CA ALA A 105 2.98 5.66 2.80
C ALA A 105 1.82 5.81 1.81
N LEU A 106 2.10 5.65 0.52
CA LEU A 106 1.10 5.56 -0.53
C LEU A 106 1.02 4.13 -1.05
N THR A 107 -0.21 3.59 -1.20
CA THR A 107 -0.44 2.33 -1.92
C THR A 107 -1.20 2.63 -3.20
N THR A 108 -0.63 2.30 -4.35
CA THR A 108 -1.16 2.63 -5.69
C THR A 108 -0.97 1.48 -6.66
N ASN A 109 -1.81 1.40 -7.68
CA ASN A 109 -1.60 0.50 -8.83
C ASN A 109 -0.49 0.99 -9.79
N GLY A 110 0.06 2.18 -9.57
CA GLY A 110 1.20 2.73 -10.30
C GLY A 110 0.92 3.25 -11.71
N VAL A 111 -0.24 2.96 -12.29
CA VAL A 111 -0.56 3.31 -13.70
C VAL A 111 -0.46 4.82 -13.97
N LEU A 112 -0.78 5.63 -12.98
CA LEU A 112 -0.78 7.10 -13.06
C LEU A 112 0.47 7.76 -12.46
N LEU A 113 1.45 6.98 -11.97
CA LEU A 113 2.66 7.51 -11.36
C LEU A 113 3.68 7.92 -12.43
N THR A 114 3.59 9.15 -12.88
CA THR A 114 4.59 9.77 -13.76
C THR A 114 5.83 10.21 -12.98
N LYS A 115 6.95 10.45 -13.69
CA LYS A 115 8.17 11.00 -13.07
C LYS A 115 7.91 12.30 -12.31
N GLN A 116 7.16 13.22 -12.93
CA GLN A 116 6.79 14.50 -12.31
C GLN A 116 5.96 14.28 -11.04
N ARG A 117 4.95 13.36 -11.09
CA ARG A 117 4.11 13.08 -9.95
C ARG A 117 4.90 12.44 -8.79
N ALA A 118 5.83 11.53 -9.09
CA ALA A 118 6.70 10.93 -8.09
C ALA A 118 7.57 11.99 -7.37
N LEU A 119 8.15 12.93 -8.12
CA LEU A 119 8.90 14.07 -7.55
C LEU A 119 8.01 14.95 -6.67
N GLN A 120 6.82 15.32 -7.13
CA GLN A 120 5.87 16.15 -6.37
C GLN A 120 5.44 15.48 -5.06
N LEU A 121 5.23 14.17 -5.07
CA LEU A 121 4.90 13.39 -3.87
C LEU A 121 6.08 13.35 -2.89
N ARG A 122 7.31 13.16 -3.39
CA ARG A 122 8.51 13.19 -2.56
C ARG A 122 8.71 14.57 -1.93
N ASP A 123 8.60 15.63 -2.71
CA ASP A 123 8.71 17.03 -2.25
C ASP A 123 7.61 17.41 -1.26
N ALA A 124 6.42 16.81 -1.37
CA ALA A 124 5.33 16.99 -0.42
C ALA A 124 5.61 16.32 0.93
N GLY A 125 6.57 15.39 1.01
CA GLY A 125 6.98 14.68 2.21
C GLY A 125 6.42 13.25 2.32
N LEU A 126 6.11 12.60 1.18
CA LEU A 126 5.82 11.17 1.17
C LEU A 126 7.09 10.36 1.46
N ASP A 127 7.01 9.37 2.35
CA ASP A 127 8.17 8.56 2.74
C ASP A 127 8.38 7.35 1.84
N ARG A 128 7.29 6.67 1.46
CA ARG A 128 7.38 5.43 0.69
C ARG A 128 6.17 5.17 -0.19
N ILE A 129 6.41 4.39 -1.24
CA ILE A 129 5.41 3.99 -2.22
C ILE A 129 5.34 2.46 -2.25
N THR A 130 4.12 1.93 -2.15
CA THR A 130 3.84 0.52 -2.39
C THR A 130 3.09 0.42 -3.71
N LEU A 131 3.65 -0.30 -4.67
CA LEU A 131 3.07 -0.54 -5.97
C LEU A 131 2.36 -1.90 -5.97
N SER A 132 1.14 -1.96 -6.51
CA SER A 132 0.41 -3.22 -6.67
C SER A 132 0.74 -3.83 -8.03
N LEU A 133 1.17 -5.11 -8.03
CA LEU A 133 1.47 -5.86 -9.24
C LEU A 133 1.21 -7.35 -9.01
N ASP A 134 0.21 -7.90 -9.69
CA ASP A 134 -0.27 -9.28 -9.46
C ASP A 134 0.22 -10.28 -10.51
N GLY A 135 1.21 -9.92 -11.31
CA GLY A 135 1.82 -10.81 -12.29
C GLY A 135 2.93 -10.13 -13.09
N THR A 136 3.75 -10.95 -13.73
CA THR A 136 4.89 -10.51 -14.56
C THR A 136 4.64 -10.74 -16.07
N THR A 137 3.48 -11.28 -16.42
CA THR A 137 3.07 -11.47 -17.81
C THR A 137 1.86 -10.61 -18.15
N ALA A 138 1.74 -10.21 -19.41
CA ALA A 138 0.63 -9.40 -19.91
C ALA A 138 -0.73 -10.05 -19.64
N SER A 139 -0.85 -11.36 -19.86
CA SER A 139 -2.09 -12.11 -19.66
C SER A 139 -2.51 -12.15 -18.18
N ALA A 140 -1.56 -12.38 -17.26
CA ALA A 140 -1.84 -12.39 -15.82
C ALA A 140 -2.26 -11.00 -15.32
N VAL A 141 -1.53 -9.96 -15.74
CA VAL A 141 -1.88 -8.56 -15.39
C VAL A 141 -3.25 -8.19 -15.95
N SER A 142 -3.56 -8.54 -17.19
CA SER A 142 -4.87 -8.30 -17.80
C SER A 142 -6.00 -8.94 -16.99
N ARG A 143 -5.82 -10.21 -16.62
CA ARG A 143 -6.79 -10.99 -15.84
C ARG A 143 -6.97 -10.40 -14.44
N MET A 144 -5.87 -10.16 -13.72
CA MET A 144 -5.89 -9.69 -12.33
C MET A 144 -6.34 -8.23 -12.18
N ALA A 145 -6.08 -7.39 -13.18
CA ALA A 145 -6.53 -5.99 -13.19
C ALA A 145 -7.94 -5.80 -13.81
N GLY A 146 -8.60 -6.88 -14.24
CA GLY A 146 -9.95 -6.85 -14.83
C GLY A 146 -10.03 -6.08 -16.13
N LEU A 147 -9.00 -6.19 -17.00
CA LEU A 147 -8.91 -5.39 -18.23
C LEU A 147 -9.68 -6.05 -19.39
N LYS A 148 -10.47 -5.26 -20.09
CA LYS A 148 -11.24 -5.72 -21.26
C LYS A 148 -10.42 -5.84 -22.55
N GLY A 149 -9.20 -5.27 -22.58
CA GLY A 149 -8.35 -5.23 -23.78
C GLY A 149 -7.38 -6.42 -23.92
N GLY A 150 -7.54 -7.50 -23.14
CA GLY A 150 -6.68 -8.68 -23.19
C GLY A 150 -5.20 -8.38 -22.94
N ASP A 151 -4.32 -9.16 -23.55
CA ASP A 151 -2.87 -9.09 -23.33
C ASP A 151 -2.27 -7.72 -23.72
N ALA A 152 -2.80 -7.06 -24.74
CA ALA A 152 -2.32 -5.72 -25.11
C ALA A 152 -2.53 -4.71 -23.99
N ALA A 153 -3.70 -4.72 -23.36
CA ALA A 153 -3.98 -3.86 -22.21
C ALA A 153 -3.15 -4.27 -20.97
N GLY A 154 -2.98 -5.57 -20.74
CA GLY A 154 -2.12 -6.09 -19.68
C GLY A 154 -0.67 -5.65 -19.85
N GLN A 155 -0.12 -5.70 -21.06
CA GLN A 155 1.23 -5.22 -21.35
C GLN A 155 1.38 -3.72 -21.12
N MET A 156 0.36 -2.93 -21.49
CA MET A 156 0.38 -1.49 -21.18
C MET A 156 0.44 -1.21 -19.68
N VAL A 157 -0.38 -1.90 -18.87
CA VAL A 157 -0.37 -1.75 -17.42
C VAL A 157 0.97 -2.21 -16.85
N LEU A 158 1.49 -3.36 -17.26
CA LEU A 158 2.79 -3.87 -16.82
C LEU A 158 3.92 -2.87 -17.10
N ASN A 159 3.97 -2.31 -18.32
CA ASN A 159 4.95 -1.28 -18.67
C ASN A 159 4.80 -0.02 -17.81
N LYS A 160 3.57 0.39 -17.49
CA LYS A 160 3.30 1.52 -16.61
C LYS A 160 3.81 1.27 -15.18
N VAL A 161 3.59 0.09 -14.64
CA VAL A 161 4.07 -0.27 -13.29
C VAL A 161 5.61 -0.33 -13.27
N PHE A 162 6.25 -0.89 -14.28
CA PHE A 162 7.71 -0.87 -14.39
C PHE A 162 8.26 0.55 -14.49
N SER A 163 7.63 1.40 -15.30
CA SER A 163 7.98 2.82 -15.35
C SER A 163 7.77 3.51 -13.99
N ALA A 164 6.70 3.17 -13.26
CA ALA A 164 6.42 3.72 -11.95
C ALA A 164 7.52 3.40 -10.91
N ILE A 165 8.08 2.18 -10.95
CA ILE A 165 9.25 1.81 -10.12
C ILE A 165 10.43 2.73 -10.42
N GLU A 166 10.75 2.92 -11.71
CA GLU A 166 11.87 3.78 -12.12
C GLU A 166 11.61 5.27 -11.82
N HIS A 167 10.36 5.72 -11.95
CA HIS A 167 9.98 7.09 -11.58
C HIS A 167 10.13 7.33 -10.08
N ALA A 168 9.73 6.36 -9.25
CA ALA A 168 9.91 6.44 -7.80
C ALA A 168 11.40 6.49 -7.42
N ARG A 169 12.24 5.64 -8.03
CA ARG A 169 13.69 5.66 -7.84
C ARG A 169 14.30 7.02 -8.22
N ALA A 170 13.92 7.53 -9.40
CA ALA A 170 14.39 8.81 -9.90
C ALA A 170 13.95 10.00 -9.04
N ALA A 171 12.85 9.86 -8.29
CA ALA A 171 12.37 10.82 -7.31
C ALA A 171 13.06 10.70 -5.94
N GLY A 172 14.01 9.77 -5.77
CA GLY A 172 14.79 9.61 -4.55
C GLY A 172 14.14 8.69 -3.50
N PHE A 173 13.18 7.83 -3.90
CA PHE A 173 12.76 6.73 -3.04
C PHE A 173 13.75 5.57 -3.17
N ASP A 174 14.35 5.16 -2.06
CA ASP A 174 15.36 4.10 -2.03
C ASP A 174 14.72 2.73 -1.71
N PRO A 175 14.75 1.76 -2.63
CA PRO A 175 14.23 0.43 -2.39
C PRO A 175 14.97 -0.31 -1.28
N HIS A 176 16.28 -0.07 -1.10
CA HIS A 176 17.09 -0.71 -0.05
C HIS A 176 16.72 -0.23 1.35
N GLN A 177 16.07 0.95 1.46
CA GLN A 177 15.49 1.45 2.70
C GLN A 177 13.99 1.08 2.84
N GLY A 178 13.48 0.20 1.99
CA GLY A 178 12.07 -0.20 1.99
C GLY A 178 11.11 0.92 1.58
N GLN A 179 11.60 1.95 0.86
CA GLN A 179 10.77 3.07 0.42
C GLN A 179 10.01 2.78 -0.88
N ILE A 180 10.37 1.73 -1.60
CA ILE A 180 9.60 1.18 -2.73
C ILE A 180 9.33 -0.29 -2.43
N LYS A 181 8.04 -0.67 -2.43
CA LYS A 181 7.61 -2.05 -2.16
C LYS A 181 6.65 -2.51 -3.25
N LEU A 182 6.58 -3.83 -3.46
CA LEU A 182 5.56 -4.46 -4.27
C LEU A 182 4.57 -5.21 -3.38
N ASN A 183 3.28 -5.05 -3.65
CA ASN A 183 2.21 -5.89 -3.12
C ASN A 183 1.61 -6.71 -4.25
N SER A 184 1.35 -7.99 -4.00
CA SER A 184 0.65 -8.88 -4.92
C SER A 184 -0.38 -9.69 -4.17
N VAL A 185 -1.64 -9.63 -4.60
CA VAL A 185 -2.70 -10.51 -4.13
C VAL A 185 -2.58 -11.82 -4.89
N MET A 186 -2.48 -12.95 -4.16
CA MET A 186 -2.28 -14.27 -4.75
C MET A 186 -3.58 -15.09 -4.67
N THR A 187 -3.99 -15.64 -5.80
CA THR A 187 -5.13 -16.56 -5.90
C THR A 187 -4.74 -17.82 -6.67
N LYS A 188 -5.30 -18.97 -6.31
CA LYS A 188 -4.99 -20.26 -6.98
C LYS A 188 -5.32 -20.22 -8.47
N SER A 189 -6.48 -19.69 -8.83
CA SER A 189 -6.96 -19.68 -10.23
C SER A 189 -6.52 -18.45 -11.03
N GLY A 190 -6.16 -17.34 -10.34
CA GLY A 190 -5.86 -16.07 -10.99
C GLY A 190 -4.41 -15.93 -11.42
N ASN A 191 -3.47 -16.20 -10.50
CA ASN A 191 -2.06 -15.86 -10.71
C ASN A 191 -1.05 -16.70 -9.90
N ALA A 192 -1.43 -17.89 -9.43
CA ALA A 192 -0.49 -18.77 -8.71
C ALA A 192 0.77 -19.08 -9.56
N ASP A 193 0.61 -19.17 -10.88
CA ASP A 193 1.68 -19.37 -11.85
C ASP A 193 2.68 -18.19 -11.93
N GLN A 194 2.31 -17.03 -11.37
CA GLN A 194 3.15 -15.82 -11.37
C GLN A 194 4.05 -15.70 -10.13
N LEU A 195 3.86 -16.56 -9.14
CA LEU A 195 4.54 -16.47 -7.84
C LEU A 195 6.07 -16.38 -7.97
N ILE A 196 6.67 -17.30 -8.71
CA ILE A 196 8.12 -17.32 -8.92
C ILE A 196 8.59 -16.13 -9.77
N GLY A 197 7.82 -15.75 -10.79
CA GLY A 197 8.13 -14.56 -11.59
C GLY A 197 8.12 -13.27 -10.77
N LEU A 198 7.15 -13.10 -9.87
CA LEU A 198 7.08 -11.96 -8.96
C LEU A 198 8.25 -11.95 -7.96
N ALA A 199 8.58 -13.09 -7.39
CA ALA A 199 9.73 -13.22 -6.47
C ALA A 199 11.06 -12.93 -7.19
N ALA A 200 11.25 -13.44 -8.41
CA ALA A 200 12.41 -13.14 -9.24
C ALA A 200 12.53 -11.65 -9.57
N LEU A 201 11.43 -11.03 -9.99
CA LEU A 201 11.37 -9.59 -10.29
C LEU A 201 11.75 -8.74 -9.08
N ALA A 202 11.18 -9.06 -7.91
CA ALA A 202 11.47 -8.32 -6.68
C ALA A 202 12.94 -8.46 -6.28
N ARG A 203 13.49 -9.67 -6.35
CA ARG A 203 14.89 -9.96 -6.06
C ARG A 203 15.83 -9.22 -7.02
N GLU A 204 15.58 -9.30 -8.33
CA GLU A 204 16.39 -8.63 -9.36
C GLU A 204 16.41 -7.12 -9.15
N ARG A 205 15.28 -6.54 -8.75
CA ARG A 205 15.13 -5.10 -8.55
C ARG A 205 15.40 -4.63 -7.13
N GLY A 206 15.78 -5.52 -6.20
CA GLY A 206 16.05 -5.16 -4.81
C GLY A 206 14.83 -4.58 -4.09
N LEU A 207 13.61 -5.09 -4.39
CA LEU A 207 12.35 -4.61 -3.83
C LEU A 207 11.84 -5.56 -2.74
N GLU A 208 11.24 -5.02 -1.68
CA GLU A 208 10.44 -5.80 -0.77
C GLU A 208 9.15 -6.25 -1.48
N LEU A 209 8.90 -7.56 -1.53
CA LEU A 209 7.67 -8.14 -2.07
C LEU A 209 6.78 -8.61 -0.92
N ARG A 210 5.52 -8.19 -0.94
CA ARG A 210 4.47 -8.68 -0.05
C ARG A 210 3.47 -9.48 -0.84
N LEU A 211 3.43 -10.76 -0.57
CA LEU A 211 2.45 -11.68 -1.13
C LEU A 211 1.28 -11.76 -0.15
N ILE A 212 0.09 -11.49 -0.64
CA ILE A 212 -1.12 -11.32 0.17
C ILE A 212 -2.11 -12.42 -0.22
N GLU A 213 -2.55 -13.20 0.76
CA GLU A 213 -3.63 -14.16 0.55
C GLU A 213 -4.91 -13.45 0.11
N PHE A 214 -5.64 -14.06 -0.79
CA PHE A 214 -6.93 -13.54 -1.21
C PHE A 214 -7.91 -13.61 -0.04
N MET A 215 -8.40 -12.46 0.39
CA MET A 215 -9.29 -12.32 1.54
C MET A 215 -10.73 -12.05 1.14
N ASP A 216 -11.66 -12.50 1.99
CA ASP A 216 -13.05 -12.08 1.92
C ASP A 216 -13.17 -10.61 2.33
N VAL A 217 -13.41 -9.74 1.34
CA VAL A 217 -13.65 -8.30 1.56
C VAL A 217 -15.13 -7.94 1.36
N GLY A 218 -16.00 -8.92 1.36
CA GLY A 218 -17.43 -8.80 1.20
C GLY A 218 -18.00 -9.65 0.04
N ASN A 219 -19.29 -9.54 -0.20
CA ASN A 219 -20.05 -10.44 -1.09
C ASN A 219 -19.85 -10.20 -2.60
N ARG A 220 -19.00 -9.27 -3.02
CA ARG A 220 -18.84 -8.90 -4.44
C ARG A 220 -17.64 -9.52 -5.13
N ASN A 221 -16.62 -9.94 -4.38
CA ASN A 221 -15.34 -10.40 -4.95
C ASN A 221 -15.27 -11.90 -5.26
N GLY A 222 -16.35 -12.65 -5.02
CA GLY A 222 -16.43 -14.09 -5.29
C GLY A 222 -15.45 -14.94 -4.47
N TRP A 223 -15.06 -14.47 -3.29
CA TRP A 223 -14.15 -15.19 -2.41
C TRP A 223 -14.69 -16.58 -2.06
N ASN A 224 -13.79 -17.55 -2.11
CA ASN A 224 -14.03 -18.93 -1.72
C ASN A 224 -12.74 -19.49 -1.13
N PRO A 225 -12.76 -20.25 -0.01
CA PRO A 225 -11.57 -20.85 0.58
C PRO A 225 -10.73 -21.68 -0.41
N GLU A 226 -11.35 -22.34 -1.38
CA GLU A 226 -10.67 -23.13 -2.41
C GLU A 226 -9.83 -22.29 -3.39
N THR A 227 -10.12 -21.00 -3.51
CA THR A 227 -9.39 -20.08 -4.39
C THR A 227 -8.20 -19.41 -3.70
N VAL A 228 -8.07 -19.59 -2.38
CA VAL A 228 -6.98 -19.00 -1.59
C VAL A 228 -5.70 -19.78 -1.80
N LEU A 229 -4.64 -19.10 -2.25
CA LEU A 229 -3.28 -19.61 -2.18
C LEU A 229 -2.72 -19.20 -0.81
N THR A 230 -2.54 -20.19 0.08
CA THR A 230 -2.19 -19.93 1.48
C THR A 230 -0.73 -19.48 1.63
N ALA A 231 -0.42 -18.77 2.74
CA ALA A 231 0.94 -18.35 3.06
C ALA A 231 1.91 -19.55 3.10
N ASP A 232 1.48 -20.69 3.65
CA ASP A 232 2.29 -21.91 3.69
C ASP A 232 2.59 -22.45 2.28
N GLU A 233 1.60 -22.46 1.39
CA GLU A 233 1.78 -22.87 -0.01
C GLU A 233 2.74 -21.90 -0.75
N ILE A 234 2.59 -20.60 -0.51
CA ILE A 234 3.46 -19.55 -1.07
C ILE A 234 4.90 -19.74 -0.60
N VAL A 235 5.12 -19.81 0.71
CA VAL A 235 6.45 -19.99 1.31
C VAL A 235 7.10 -21.27 0.79
N LYS A 236 6.41 -22.42 0.85
CA LYS A 236 6.91 -23.69 0.35
C LYS A 236 7.31 -23.64 -1.12
N THR A 237 6.52 -22.96 -1.94
CA THR A 237 6.82 -22.86 -3.38
C THR A 237 8.05 -22.01 -3.66
N ILE A 238 8.22 -20.89 -2.95
CA ILE A 238 9.40 -20.04 -3.11
C ILE A 238 10.64 -20.72 -2.55
N ASP A 239 10.54 -21.36 -1.38
CA ASP A 239 11.63 -22.05 -0.71
C ASP A 239 12.26 -23.18 -1.56
N GLN A 240 11.45 -23.85 -2.39
CA GLN A 240 11.93 -24.83 -3.38
C GLN A 240 12.85 -24.23 -4.46
N HIS A 241 12.75 -22.93 -4.72
CA HIS A 241 13.56 -22.23 -5.74
C HIS A 241 14.71 -21.46 -5.10
N TRP A 242 14.47 -20.83 -3.95
CA TRP A 242 15.43 -20.07 -3.18
C TRP A 242 15.19 -20.33 -1.71
N PRO A 243 16.16 -20.92 -0.99
CA PRO A 243 16.03 -21.14 0.45
C PRO A 243 15.65 -19.85 1.19
N LEU A 244 14.60 -19.93 1.99
CA LEU A 244 14.09 -18.80 2.77
C LEU A 244 14.56 -18.92 4.21
N GLU A 245 14.90 -17.79 4.82
CA GLU A 245 15.20 -17.68 6.23
C GLU A 245 14.10 -16.87 6.91
N ALA A 246 13.52 -17.42 7.99
CA ALA A 246 12.53 -16.72 8.76
C ALA A 246 13.18 -15.58 9.54
N LEU A 247 12.70 -14.35 9.34
CA LEU A 247 13.11 -13.21 10.14
C LEU A 247 12.35 -13.22 11.48
N GLN A 248 13.01 -12.77 12.55
CA GLN A 248 12.34 -12.58 13.83
C GLN A 248 11.28 -11.47 13.70
N ARG A 249 10.05 -11.85 13.96
CA ARG A 249 8.92 -10.93 13.95
C ARG A 249 8.96 -10.02 15.17
N GLN A 250 8.77 -8.72 14.97
CA GLN A 250 8.54 -7.80 16.08
C GLN A 250 7.11 -8.00 16.62
N PRO A 251 6.88 -7.87 17.95
CA PRO A 251 5.56 -8.17 18.57
C PRO A 251 4.37 -7.38 18.00
N HIS A 252 4.63 -6.24 17.36
CA HIS A 252 3.62 -5.34 16.80
C HIS A 252 3.50 -5.43 15.26
N GLU A 253 4.30 -6.27 14.61
CA GLU A 253 4.22 -6.46 13.16
C GLU A 253 3.04 -7.36 12.79
N THR A 254 2.29 -6.95 11.77
CA THR A 254 1.13 -7.67 11.25
C THR A 254 1.44 -8.49 9.99
N THR A 255 2.70 -8.49 9.54
CA THR A 255 3.18 -9.25 8.37
C THR A 255 3.98 -10.46 8.85
N LEU A 256 3.74 -11.62 8.24
CA LEU A 256 4.55 -12.84 8.44
C LEU A 256 5.85 -12.71 7.68
#